data_52dfd482ecc301115f44a434715e95e9
#
_entry.id   52dfd482ecc301115f44a434715e95e9
#
_cell.length_a   1.000
_cell.length_b   1.000
_cell.length_c   1.000
_cell.angle_alpha   90.00
_cell.angle_beta   90.00
_cell.angle_gamma   90.00
#
_symmetry.space_group_name_H-M   'P 1'
#
loop_
_entity.id
_entity.type
_entity.pdbx_description
1 polymer ?
#
loop_
_entity_poly.entity_id
_entity_poly.type
_entity_poly.pdbx_seq_one_letter_code
_entity_poly.pdbx_strand_id
1 'polypeptide(L)'
;MTAARVVAVLGYSHRRTGRLHPICAGRLAHAQGVADGAQAVVFSGFSEADPMRAAWTGPEVLLVCDHEARSTAANAANVAAAARELGAQELVVVTSPWHRRRARILFGAALRGSGIRFSIETAEGPRPSWLLGRELVCLAFLPLQLRRARRGGQLEPPTPSQSPI
;
A
#
# COMPACT_ATOMS: atom_id res chain seq x y z
N MET A 1 -2.60 -16.48 20.80
CA MET A 1 -1.65 -16.09 19.71
C MET A 1 -2.32 -14.99 18.90
N THR A 2 -1.78 -13.79 18.92
CA THR A 2 -2.28 -12.69 18.09
C THR A 2 -2.00 -12.99 16.62
N ALA A 3 -3.00 -12.77 15.76
CA ALA A 3 -2.84 -12.96 14.31
C ALA A 3 -1.70 -12.07 13.78
N ALA A 4 -0.85 -12.61 12.92
CA ALA A 4 0.23 -11.85 12.27
C ALA A 4 -0.38 -10.74 11.40
N ARG A 5 -0.29 -9.48 11.88
CA ARG A 5 -0.92 -8.32 11.27
C ARG A 5 0.12 -7.42 10.60
N VAL A 6 -0.16 -7.01 9.37
CA VAL A 6 0.62 -6.03 8.62
C VAL A 6 -0.24 -4.80 8.35
N VAL A 7 0.33 -3.61 8.49
CA VAL A 7 -0.31 -2.33 8.13
C VAL A 7 0.36 -1.80 6.87
N ALA A 8 -0.40 -1.42 5.86
CA ALA A 8 0.12 -0.81 4.65
C ALA A 8 -0.37 0.64 4.51
N VAL A 9 0.54 1.57 4.27
CA VAL A 9 0.25 2.99 4.06
C VAL A 9 0.46 3.32 2.59
N LEU A 10 -0.62 3.68 1.89
CA LEU A 10 -0.54 4.02 0.47
C LEU A 10 -0.06 5.46 0.27
N GLY A 11 0.93 5.63 -0.57
CA GLY A 11 1.42 6.92 -1.01
C GLY A 11 0.40 7.70 -1.85
N TYR A 12 0.60 8.99 -1.94
CA TYR A 12 -0.13 9.88 -2.83
C TYR A 12 0.88 10.83 -3.50
N SER A 13 1.22 10.53 -4.75
CA SER A 13 2.10 11.38 -5.54
C SER A 13 1.32 12.31 -6.45
N HIS A 14 1.60 13.58 -6.34
CA HIS A 14 1.20 14.57 -7.34
C HIS A 14 2.42 15.28 -7.92
N ARG A 15 3.51 15.38 -7.16
CA ARG A 15 4.79 15.96 -7.60
C ARG A 15 5.94 15.36 -6.78
N ARG A 16 7.06 15.10 -7.41
CA ARG A 16 8.32 14.70 -6.75
C ARG A 16 8.93 15.89 -6.05
N THR A 17 8.62 16.13 -4.80
CA THR A 17 9.18 17.26 -4.04
C THR A 17 10.18 16.82 -2.96
N GLY A 18 10.36 15.51 -2.77
CA GLY A 18 11.15 14.95 -1.66
C GLY A 18 10.57 15.24 -0.26
N ARG A 19 9.42 15.92 -0.19
CA ARG A 19 8.73 16.26 1.06
C ARG A 19 7.45 15.42 1.19
N LEU A 20 7.11 15.07 2.43
CA LEU A 20 5.88 14.35 2.72
C LEU A 20 4.66 15.21 2.35
N HIS A 21 3.83 14.69 1.42
CA HIS A 21 2.61 15.37 1.02
C HIS A 21 1.58 15.35 2.17
N PRO A 22 0.78 16.43 2.41
CA PRO A 22 -0.20 16.47 3.51
C PRO A 22 -1.18 15.28 3.53
N ILE A 23 -1.60 14.77 2.37
CA ILE A 23 -2.42 13.55 2.27
C ILE A 23 -1.66 12.33 2.80
N CYS A 24 -0.37 12.19 2.48
CA CYS A 24 0.46 11.11 3.01
C CYS A 24 0.68 11.27 4.52
N ALA A 25 0.89 12.51 5.00
CA ALA A 25 1.03 12.80 6.42
C ALA A 25 -0.22 12.39 7.21
N GLY A 26 -1.42 12.70 6.72
CA GLY A 26 -2.67 12.26 7.34
C GLY A 26 -2.81 10.74 7.38
N ARG A 27 -2.47 10.05 6.28
CA ARG A 27 -2.47 8.58 6.23
C ARG A 27 -1.46 7.98 7.22
N LEU A 28 -0.27 8.57 7.30
CA LEU A 28 0.78 8.15 8.22
C LEU A 28 0.35 8.29 9.68
N ALA A 29 -0.21 9.45 10.04
CA ALA A 29 -0.73 9.69 11.39
C ALA A 29 -1.83 8.68 11.78
N HIS A 30 -2.75 8.37 10.86
CA HIS A 30 -3.77 7.34 11.09
C HIS A 30 -3.13 5.95 11.26
N ALA A 31 -2.17 5.61 10.40
CA ALA A 31 -1.48 4.33 10.45
C ALA A 31 -0.72 4.12 11.78
N GLN A 32 -0.12 5.16 12.33
CA GLN A 32 0.55 5.13 13.64
C GLN A 32 -0.41 4.70 14.75
N GLY A 33 -1.68 5.16 14.69
CA GLY A 33 -2.71 4.77 15.67
C GLY A 33 -3.20 3.33 15.53
N VAL A 34 -3.16 2.76 14.32
CA VAL A 34 -3.66 1.39 14.07
C VAL A 34 -2.55 0.33 13.99
N ALA A 35 -1.28 0.74 14.06
CA ALA A 35 -0.15 -0.17 13.96
C ALA A 35 0.25 -0.82 15.28
N ASP A 36 -0.41 -0.50 16.38
CA ASP A 36 -0.11 -1.15 17.66
C ASP A 36 -0.33 -2.67 17.57
N GLY A 37 0.68 -3.44 17.99
CA GLY A 37 0.68 -4.90 17.86
C GLY A 37 0.79 -5.43 16.42
N ALA A 38 1.08 -4.61 15.42
CA ALA A 38 1.43 -5.07 14.09
C ALA A 38 2.86 -5.63 14.08
N GLN A 39 3.12 -6.61 13.20
CA GLN A 39 4.49 -7.13 13.01
C GLN A 39 5.30 -6.27 12.05
N ALA A 40 4.64 -5.60 11.10
CA ALA A 40 5.29 -4.75 10.12
C ALA A 40 4.38 -3.63 9.60
N VAL A 41 5.01 -2.55 9.11
CA VAL A 41 4.37 -1.49 8.36
C VAL A 41 5.03 -1.40 6.98
N VAL A 42 4.21 -1.43 5.93
CA VAL A 42 4.63 -1.32 4.53
C VAL A 42 4.25 0.07 4.01
N PHE A 43 5.24 0.87 3.64
CA PHE A 43 5.03 2.14 2.94
C PHE A 43 5.10 1.89 1.45
N SER A 44 3.98 2.04 0.74
CA SER A 44 3.90 1.73 -0.69
C SER A 44 3.66 2.98 -1.52
N GLY A 45 4.64 3.31 -2.37
CA GLY A 45 4.61 4.46 -3.28
C GLY A 45 5.99 4.82 -3.80
N PHE A 46 6.11 5.04 -5.11
CA PHE A 46 7.38 5.21 -5.82
C PHE A 46 8.29 6.31 -5.23
N SER A 47 7.73 7.44 -4.82
CA SER A 47 8.47 8.58 -4.27
C SER A 47 8.08 8.92 -2.83
N GLU A 48 7.08 8.25 -2.29
CA GLU A 48 6.49 8.55 -0.99
C GLU A 48 6.96 7.61 0.12
N ALA A 49 7.46 6.42 -0.24
CA ALA A 49 7.85 5.39 0.73
C ALA A 49 8.91 5.90 1.71
N ASP A 50 10.01 6.49 1.21
CA ASP A 50 11.08 7.02 2.07
C ASP A 50 10.65 8.21 2.92
N PRO A 51 9.97 9.25 2.39
CA PRO A 51 9.43 10.33 3.23
C PRO A 51 8.46 9.83 4.31
N MET A 52 7.62 8.82 4.02
CA MET A 52 6.73 8.23 5.03
C MET A 52 7.52 7.48 6.10
N ARG A 53 8.52 6.69 5.69
CA ARG A 53 9.40 5.99 6.62
C ARG A 53 10.16 6.97 7.52
N ALA A 54 10.74 8.02 6.95
CA ALA A 54 11.50 9.03 7.71
C ALA A 54 10.63 9.79 8.71
N ALA A 55 9.34 9.96 8.42
CA ALA A 55 8.38 10.62 9.31
C ALA A 55 7.63 9.66 10.24
N TRP A 56 7.96 8.37 10.25
CA TRP A 56 7.34 7.39 11.13
C TRP A 56 7.73 7.62 12.58
N THR A 57 6.75 7.81 13.45
CA THR A 57 6.90 7.95 14.90
C THR A 57 5.97 7.00 15.68
N GLY A 58 5.39 6.03 14.99
CA GLY A 58 4.53 5.01 15.58
C GLY A 58 5.30 3.91 16.32
N PRO A 59 4.64 2.78 16.61
CA PRO A 59 5.26 1.66 17.31
C PRO A 59 6.54 1.17 16.64
N GLU A 60 7.46 0.60 17.44
CA GLU A 60 8.66 -0.06 16.94
C GLU A 60 8.29 -1.40 16.30
N VAL A 61 8.27 -1.42 14.96
CA VAL A 61 7.90 -2.57 14.14
C VAL A 61 8.81 -2.64 12.91
N LEU A 62 8.79 -3.74 12.20
CA LEU A 62 9.51 -3.85 10.92
C LEU A 62 8.93 -2.85 9.91
N LEU A 63 9.78 -1.96 9.38
CA LEU A 63 9.41 -0.97 8.35
C LEU A 63 9.89 -1.43 6.97
N VAL A 64 8.97 -1.63 6.05
CA VAL A 64 9.22 -2.06 4.67
C VAL A 64 8.84 -0.94 3.72
N CYS A 65 9.71 -0.61 2.76
CA CYS A 65 9.46 0.38 1.72
C CYS A 65 9.25 -0.31 0.36
N ASP A 66 8.15 0.00 -0.32
CA ASP A 66 7.89 -0.38 -1.71
C ASP A 66 8.08 0.85 -2.60
N HIS A 67 9.18 0.88 -3.34
CA HIS A 67 9.56 1.95 -4.26
C HIS A 67 9.10 1.69 -5.71
N GLU A 68 8.54 0.52 -5.99
CA GLU A 68 8.16 0.10 -7.34
C GLU A 68 6.75 0.55 -7.75
N ALA A 69 5.89 0.82 -6.77
CA ALA A 69 4.48 1.09 -7.01
C ALA A 69 4.24 2.48 -7.61
N ARG A 70 3.94 2.51 -8.90
CA ARG A 70 3.59 3.74 -9.66
C ARG A 70 2.10 3.89 -9.92
N SER A 71 1.27 2.97 -9.43
CA SER A 71 -0.19 2.97 -9.57
C SER A 71 -0.84 2.26 -8.40
N THR A 72 -2.14 2.47 -8.19
CA THR A 72 -2.87 1.75 -7.14
C THR A 72 -2.91 0.23 -7.39
N ALA A 73 -2.90 -0.20 -8.64
CA ALA A 73 -2.82 -1.62 -8.96
C ALA A 73 -1.44 -2.21 -8.58
N ALA A 74 -0.36 -1.46 -8.81
CA ALA A 74 0.97 -1.84 -8.38
C ALA A 74 1.07 -1.84 -6.84
N ASN A 75 0.55 -0.80 -6.15
CA ASN A 75 0.46 -0.80 -4.69
C ASN A 75 -0.23 -2.07 -4.18
N ALA A 76 -1.38 -2.44 -4.75
CA ALA A 76 -2.11 -3.62 -4.30
C ALA A 76 -1.33 -4.91 -4.54
N ALA A 77 -0.67 -5.05 -5.69
CA ALA A 77 0.13 -6.23 -6.02
C ALA A 77 1.36 -6.35 -5.09
N ASN A 78 2.14 -5.29 -4.95
CA ASN A 78 3.38 -5.29 -4.17
C ASN A 78 3.12 -5.45 -2.67
N VAL A 79 2.13 -4.74 -2.12
CA VAL A 79 1.73 -4.90 -0.72
C VAL A 79 1.19 -6.31 -0.44
N ALA A 80 0.41 -6.88 -1.37
CA ALA A 80 -0.08 -8.25 -1.21
C ALA A 80 1.07 -9.27 -1.26
N ALA A 81 2.11 -9.04 -2.08
CA ALA A 81 3.31 -9.86 -2.10
C ALA A 81 4.07 -9.75 -0.77
N ALA A 82 4.35 -8.54 -0.31
CA ALA A 82 5.02 -8.30 0.97
C ALA A 82 4.24 -8.92 2.16
N ALA A 83 2.91 -8.80 2.17
CA ALA A 83 2.08 -9.41 3.21
C ALA A 83 2.18 -10.95 3.22
N ARG A 84 2.27 -11.59 2.04
CA ARG A 84 2.49 -13.05 1.94
C ARG A 84 3.88 -13.45 2.44
N GLU A 85 4.92 -12.75 2.02
CA GLU A 85 6.32 -12.99 2.43
C GLU A 85 6.47 -12.85 3.95
N LEU A 86 5.77 -11.89 4.55
CA LEU A 86 5.73 -11.68 5.99
C LEU A 86 4.82 -12.69 6.73
N GLY A 87 4.14 -13.60 6.03
CA GLY A 87 3.23 -14.57 6.65
C GLY A 87 2.01 -13.92 7.30
N ALA A 88 1.55 -12.76 6.80
CA ALA A 88 0.43 -12.04 7.36
C ALA A 88 -0.86 -12.85 7.31
N GLN A 89 -1.63 -12.82 8.38
CA GLN A 89 -3.01 -13.34 8.45
C GLN A 89 -4.02 -12.20 8.31
N GLU A 90 -3.59 -10.98 8.59
CA GLU A 90 -4.39 -9.77 8.50
C GLU A 90 -3.59 -8.64 7.87
N LEU A 91 -4.23 -7.90 6.94
CA LEU A 91 -3.68 -6.71 6.30
C LEU A 91 -4.63 -5.53 6.52
N VAL A 92 -4.14 -4.47 7.14
CA VAL A 92 -4.84 -3.19 7.27
C VAL A 92 -4.25 -2.22 6.25
N VAL A 93 -5.05 -1.74 5.30
CA VAL A 93 -4.62 -0.79 4.28
C VAL A 93 -5.12 0.60 4.60
N VAL A 94 -4.21 1.53 4.85
CA VAL A 94 -4.53 2.93 5.16
C VAL A 94 -4.48 3.78 3.90
N THR A 95 -5.58 4.46 3.62
CA THR A 95 -5.73 5.34 2.46
C THR A 95 -6.67 6.52 2.78
N SER A 96 -7.12 7.25 1.76
CA SER A 96 -8.08 8.35 1.93
C SER A 96 -9.51 7.92 1.57
N PRO A 97 -10.56 8.56 2.15
CA PRO A 97 -11.95 8.15 1.94
C PRO A 97 -12.36 8.07 0.46
N TRP A 98 -11.95 9.06 -0.34
CA TRP A 98 -12.25 9.11 -1.77
C TRP A 98 -11.56 8.01 -2.58
N HIS A 99 -10.48 7.41 -2.07
CA HIS A 99 -9.72 6.33 -2.71
C HIS A 99 -10.15 4.92 -2.25
N ARG A 100 -10.93 4.83 -1.16
CA ARG A 100 -11.31 3.58 -0.48
C ARG A 100 -11.91 2.54 -1.42
N ARG A 101 -12.87 2.96 -2.27
CA ARG A 101 -13.59 2.03 -3.16
C ARG A 101 -12.64 1.34 -4.14
N ARG A 102 -11.76 2.12 -4.79
CA ARG A 102 -10.80 1.59 -5.74
C ARG A 102 -9.75 0.71 -5.08
N ALA A 103 -9.21 1.14 -3.93
CA ALA A 103 -8.29 0.33 -3.15
C ALA A 103 -8.94 -1.02 -2.77
N ARG A 104 -10.17 -1.02 -2.25
CA ARG A 104 -10.86 -2.24 -1.86
C ARG A 104 -10.99 -3.25 -2.99
N ILE A 105 -11.32 -2.80 -4.19
CA ILE A 105 -11.48 -3.67 -5.37
C ILE A 105 -10.12 -4.26 -5.78
N LEU A 106 -9.06 -3.43 -5.83
CA LEU A 106 -7.74 -3.85 -6.29
C LEU A 106 -7.06 -4.77 -5.27
N PHE A 107 -7.13 -4.46 -3.98
CA PHE A 107 -6.61 -5.33 -2.92
C PHE A 107 -7.39 -6.65 -2.84
N GLY A 108 -8.71 -6.63 -2.97
CA GLY A 108 -9.52 -7.85 -3.05
C GLY A 108 -9.13 -8.74 -4.24
N ALA A 109 -8.73 -8.15 -5.38
CA ALA A 109 -8.22 -8.91 -6.51
C ALA A 109 -6.80 -9.46 -6.28
N ALA A 110 -5.91 -8.66 -5.68
CA ALA A 110 -4.52 -9.03 -5.42
C ALA A 110 -4.38 -10.11 -4.31
N LEU A 111 -5.28 -10.08 -3.31
CA LEU A 111 -5.28 -11.02 -2.18
C LEU A 111 -6.15 -12.25 -2.41
N ARG A 112 -6.78 -12.39 -3.58
CA ARG A 112 -7.64 -13.55 -3.86
C ARG A 112 -6.89 -14.86 -3.70
N GLY A 113 -7.46 -15.79 -2.91
CA GLY A 113 -6.87 -17.11 -2.66
C GLY A 113 -5.68 -17.11 -1.70
N SER A 114 -5.28 -15.97 -1.12
CA SER A 114 -4.15 -15.91 -0.18
C SER A 114 -4.51 -16.36 1.25
N GLY A 115 -5.77 -16.39 1.61
CA GLY A 115 -6.21 -16.60 3.00
C GLY A 115 -6.02 -15.37 3.91
N ILE A 116 -5.39 -14.29 3.43
CA ILE A 116 -5.18 -13.06 4.19
C ILE A 116 -6.49 -12.27 4.27
N ARG A 117 -6.97 -12.00 5.47
CA ARG A 117 -8.08 -11.07 5.70
C ARG A 117 -7.57 -9.65 5.53
N PHE A 118 -8.36 -8.78 4.92
CA PHE A 118 -7.96 -7.38 4.80
C PHE A 118 -9.09 -6.39 5.11
N SER A 119 -8.71 -5.24 5.63
CA SER A 119 -9.56 -4.08 5.84
C SER A 119 -8.97 -2.83 5.20
N ILE A 120 -9.83 -1.86 4.88
CA ILE A 120 -9.41 -0.56 4.39
C ILE A 120 -9.79 0.49 5.43
N GLU A 121 -8.78 1.06 6.05
CA GLU A 121 -8.89 2.21 6.95
C GLU A 121 -8.74 3.52 6.18
N THR A 122 -9.49 4.54 6.58
CA THR A 122 -9.44 5.83 5.89
C THR A 122 -9.01 6.94 6.83
N ALA A 123 -7.89 7.57 6.47
CA ALA A 123 -7.39 8.74 7.16
C ALA A 123 -8.17 10.00 6.76
N GLU A 124 -8.49 10.84 7.72
CA GLU A 124 -8.98 12.20 7.47
C GLU A 124 -7.88 13.05 6.82
N GLY A 125 -8.27 14.02 6.00
CA GLY A 125 -7.32 14.88 5.34
C GLY A 125 -7.95 15.72 4.23
N PRO A 126 -7.13 16.54 3.54
CA PRO A 126 -7.60 17.39 2.46
C PRO A 126 -8.41 16.60 1.41
N ARG A 127 -9.54 17.15 0.99
CA ARG A 127 -10.42 16.59 -0.06
C ARG A 127 -10.53 17.56 -1.24
N PRO A 128 -9.50 17.67 -2.08
CA PRO A 128 -9.60 18.51 -3.26
C PRO A 128 -10.75 18.04 -4.15
N SER A 129 -11.63 18.95 -4.57
CA SER A 129 -12.84 18.62 -5.34
C SER A 129 -12.55 17.90 -6.66
N TRP A 130 -11.43 18.21 -7.31
CA TRP A 130 -11.01 17.57 -8.56
C TRP A 130 -10.66 16.07 -8.40
N LEU A 131 -10.38 15.60 -7.18
CA LEU A 131 -10.09 14.17 -6.91
C LEU A 131 -11.30 13.28 -7.17
N LEU A 132 -12.52 13.75 -6.95
CA LEU A 132 -13.73 12.99 -7.23
C LEU A 132 -13.85 12.70 -8.74
N GLY A 133 -13.61 13.69 -9.59
CA GLY A 133 -13.60 13.51 -11.05
C GLY A 133 -12.52 12.53 -11.51
N ARG A 134 -11.31 12.66 -10.96
CA ARG A 134 -10.20 11.75 -11.24
C ARG A 134 -10.52 10.31 -10.81
N GLU A 135 -11.15 10.10 -9.65
CA GLU A 135 -11.53 8.75 -9.21
C GLU A 135 -12.59 8.11 -10.11
N LEU A 136 -13.56 8.89 -10.62
CA LEU A 136 -14.52 8.38 -11.58
C LEU A 136 -13.83 7.90 -12.87
N VAL A 137 -12.89 8.66 -13.41
CA VAL A 137 -12.07 8.25 -14.56
C VAL A 137 -11.26 6.98 -14.24
N CYS A 138 -10.60 6.93 -13.07
CA CYS A 138 -9.85 5.76 -12.66
C CYS A 138 -10.73 4.51 -12.49
N LEU A 139 -11.98 4.66 -12.06
CA LEU A 139 -12.93 3.55 -11.96
C LEU A 139 -13.36 3.05 -13.34
N ALA A 140 -13.48 3.93 -14.36
CA ALA A 140 -13.75 3.52 -15.73
C ALA A 140 -12.64 2.62 -16.32
N PHE A 141 -11.38 2.84 -15.92
CA PHE A 141 -10.23 2.01 -16.30
C PHE A 141 -9.97 0.82 -15.36
N LEU A 142 -10.85 0.57 -14.43
CA LEU A 142 -10.71 -0.49 -13.42
C LEU A 142 -10.48 -1.90 -14.03
N PRO A 143 -11.15 -2.32 -15.12
CA PRO A 143 -10.91 -3.64 -15.71
C PRO A 143 -9.45 -3.86 -16.13
N LEU A 144 -8.81 -2.83 -16.69
CA LEU A 144 -7.39 -2.89 -17.06
C LEU A 144 -6.48 -2.95 -15.83
N GLN A 145 -6.80 -2.19 -14.80
CA GLN A 145 -6.07 -2.18 -13.52
C GLN A 145 -6.17 -3.52 -12.81
N LEU A 146 -7.32 -4.18 -12.84
CA LEU A 146 -7.54 -5.52 -12.27
C LEU A 146 -6.67 -6.58 -12.96
N ARG A 147 -6.51 -6.53 -14.27
CA ARG A 147 -5.60 -7.43 -14.99
C ARG A 147 -4.15 -7.27 -14.52
N ARG A 148 -3.70 -6.02 -14.29
CA ARG A 148 -2.36 -5.73 -13.78
C ARG A 148 -2.16 -6.19 -12.35
N ALA A 149 -3.11 -5.95 -11.46
CA ALA A 149 -3.06 -6.39 -10.06
C ALA A 149 -2.98 -7.92 -9.91
N ARG A 150 -3.60 -8.67 -10.82
CA ARG A 150 -3.54 -10.14 -10.85
C ARG A 150 -2.21 -10.68 -11.40
N ARG A 151 -1.58 -9.99 -12.35
CA ARG A 151 -0.31 -10.41 -12.96
C ARG A 151 0.90 -10.10 -12.08
N GLY A 152 0.87 -9.06 -11.26
CA GLY A 152 1.94 -8.69 -10.34
C GLY A 152 2.16 -9.69 -9.19
N GLY A 153 1.28 -10.66 -8.98
CA GLY A 153 1.45 -11.76 -8.03
C GLY A 153 2.36 -12.89 -8.51
N GLN A 154 2.89 -12.80 -9.72
CA GLN A 154 3.92 -13.71 -10.26
C GLN A 154 5.25 -12.94 -10.34
N LEU A 155 5.87 -12.70 -9.20
CA LEU A 155 7.28 -12.31 -9.16
C LEU A 155 8.09 -13.53 -9.62
N GLU A 156 8.86 -13.39 -10.69
CA GLU A 156 9.93 -14.34 -11.00
C GLU A 156 10.86 -14.46 -9.79
N PRO A 157 11.27 -15.68 -9.40
CA PRO A 157 12.23 -15.84 -8.32
C PRO A 157 13.52 -15.08 -8.69
N PRO A 158 14.21 -14.46 -7.71
CA PRO A 158 15.45 -13.75 -7.98
C PRO A 158 16.43 -14.70 -8.65
N THR A 159 16.92 -14.33 -9.83
CA THR A 159 17.97 -15.05 -10.53
C THR A 159 19.18 -15.15 -9.61
N PRO A 160 19.72 -16.33 -9.31
CA PRO A 160 20.90 -16.44 -8.47
C PRO A 160 22.04 -15.67 -9.14
N SER A 161 22.58 -14.69 -8.41
CA SER A 161 23.77 -13.93 -8.81
C SER A 161 24.89 -14.93 -9.09
N GLN A 162 25.28 -15.04 -10.37
CA GLN A 162 26.53 -15.72 -10.75
C GLN A 162 27.65 -14.83 -10.24
N SER A 163 28.32 -15.26 -9.16
CA SER A 163 29.57 -14.69 -8.74
C SER A 163 30.62 -15.00 -9.83
N PRO A 164 31.35 -14.00 -10.34
CA PRO A 164 32.52 -14.29 -11.19
C PRO A 164 33.63 -14.88 -10.34
N ILE A 165 34.22 -15.95 -10.84
CA ILE A 165 35.46 -16.59 -10.36
C ILE A 165 36.63 -15.66 -10.64
#